data_7b575e010870025b95fb229edc379140
#
_entry.id   7b575e010870025b95fb229edc379140
#
_cell.length_a   1.000
_cell.length_b   1.000
_cell.length_c   1.000
_cell.angle_alpha   90.00
_cell.angle_beta   90.00
_cell.angle_gamma   90.00
#
_symmetry.space_group_name_H-M   'P 1'
#
loop_
_entity.id
_entity.type
_entity.pdbx_description
1 polymer ?
#
loop_
_entity_poly.entity_id
_entity_poly.type
_entity_poly.pdbx_seq_one_letter_code
_entity_poly.pdbx_strand_id
1 'polypeptide(L)'
;DALLWGDANPSGRLPETWPLRLEDTPCYLDFPGDGRHVEYREGVYVGYRWYDARKMPVLWPFGHGLSYTGFVYRNAQLTADEFAEGDSVRVRVSVKNVGMMPGKEVVQLYVADCTGTTGRPPKELRKFVKVKLEPGEEKQVEFTLTAQDLSYYDETLGSWYAAPGEYKILLGHSSRDIHATLSVRFSTPRRRPFVIDENTTIGELSKDDRTAAIIQQVLAQAGNALTGGNAGGSEIASSEAVAQMLDSMPLRGIVNFGGPAAAGMITPLLEILRAAIQ
;
A
#
# COMPACT_ATOMS: atom_id res chain seq x y z
N ASP A 1 -21.97 -12.64 32.86
CA ASP A 1 -21.63 -12.34 34.26
C ASP A 1 -20.12 -12.34 34.49
N ALA A 2 -19.36 -13.40 34.12
CA ALA A 2 -17.93 -13.54 34.42
C ALA A 2 -17.05 -12.35 33.98
N LEU A 3 -17.35 -11.70 32.83
CA LEU A 3 -16.62 -10.50 32.40
C LEU A 3 -16.95 -9.28 33.26
N LEU A 4 -18.19 -9.12 33.68
CA LEU A 4 -18.60 -7.95 34.50
C LEU A 4 -18.01 -7.99 35.93
N TRP A 5 -17.86 -9.20 36.46
CA TRP A 5 -17.34 -9.38 37.84
C TRP A 5 -15.84 -9.67 37.89
N GLY A 6 -15.17 -9.72 36.72
CA GLY A 6 -13.73 -9.93 36.65
C GLY A 6 -13.28 -11.38 36.77
N ASP A 7 -14.20 -12.35 36.78
CA ASP A 7 -13.85 -13.79 36.78
C ASP A 7 -13.17 -14.23 35.48
N ALA A 8 -13.39 -13.48 34.42
CA ALA A 8 -12.77 -13.68 33.11
C ALA A 8 -12.28 -12.33 32.55
N ASN A 9 -11.07 -12.34 31.96
CA ASN A 9 -10.52 -11.19 31.27
C ASN A 9 -10.98 -11.19 29.79
N PRO A 10 -11.60 -10.11 29.27
CA PRO A 10 -11.98 -10.02 27.87
C PRO A 10 -10.76 -10.13 26.96
N SER A 11 -10.91 -10.76 25.82
CA SER A 11 -9.84 -10.96 24.86
C SER A 11 -10.32 -11.07 23.42
N GLY A 12 -11.57 -10.65 23.17
CA GLY A 12 -12.12 -10.51 21.83
C GLY A 12 -11.49 -9.32 21.10
N ARG A 13 -11.51 -9.39 19.77
CA ARG A 13 -11.12 -8.27 18.90
C ARG A 13 -12.24 -8.03 17.90
N LEU A 14 -12.50 -6.76 17.59
CA LEU A 14 -13.51 -6.38 16.60
C LEU A 14 -13.08 -6.84 15.22
N PRO A 15 -13.91 -7.62 14.51
CA PRO A 15 -13.63 -8.06 13.15
C PRO A 15 -13.93 -6.98 12.10
N GLU A 16 -14.44 -5.84 12.54
CA GLU A 16 -14.80 -4.70 11.70
C GLU A 16 -14.41 -3.38 12.36
N THR A 17 -14.33 -2.32 11.54
CA THR A 17 -14.25 -0.94 12.03
C THR A 17 -15.65 -0.43 12.29
N TRP A 18 -15.88 0.16 13.45
CA TRP A 18 -17.13 0.85 13.76
C TRP A 18 -16.99 2.34 13.40
N PRO A 19 -17.73 2.82 12.41
CA PRO A 19 -17.72 4.24 12.05
C PRO A 19 -18.41 5.09 13.12
N LEU A 20 -18.21 6.41 13.05
CA LEU A 20 -18.94 7.34 13.89
C LEU A 20 -20.39 7.49 13.45
N ARG A 21 -20.67 7.36 12.16
CA ARG A 21 -21.98 7.51 11.54
C ARG A 21 -22.17 6.50 10.43
N LEU A 22 -23.42 6.18 10.13
CA LEU A 22 -23.76 5.27 9.03
C LEU A 22 -23.28 5.80 7.67
N GLU A 23 -23.34 7.12 7.48
CA GLU A 23 -22.92 7.81 6.26
C GLU A 23 -21.44 7.69 5.97
N ASP A 24 -20.64 7.32 6.98
CA ASP A 24 -19.21 7.14 6.83
C ASP A 24 -18.84 5.77 6.20
N THR A 25 -19.82 4.85 6.07
CA THR A 25 -19.59 3.51 5.50
C THR A 25 -19.30 3.57 4.00
N PRO A 26 -18.39 2.72 3.47
CA PRO A 26 -18.01 2.78 2.05
C PRO A 26 -19.18 2.50 1.10
N CYS A 27 -20.14 1.69 1.50
CA CYS A 27 -21.30 1.31 0.69
C CYS A 27 -22.53 2.20 0.90
N TYR A 28 -22.46 3.30 1.66
CA TYR A 28 -23.63 4.10 2.05
C TYR A 28 -24.46 4.58 0.87
N LEU A 29 -23.82 4.98 -0.22
CA LEU A 29 -24.50 5.48 -1.41
C LEU A 29 -24.97 4.37 -2.36
N ASP A 30 -24.41 3.17 -2.23
CA ASP A 30 -24.66 2.08 -3.17
C ASP A 30 -25.62 1.02 -2.60
N PHE A 31 -25.83 0.99 -1.29
CA PHE A 31 -26.76 0.07 -0.63
C PHE A 31 -28.09 0.77 -0.27
N PRO A 32 -29.25 0.17 -0.54
CA PRO A 32 -29.50 -1.20 -1.04
C PRO A 32 -29.53 -1.33 -2.58
N GLY A 33 -29.09 -0.33 -3.32
CA GLY A 33 -29.14 -0.26 -4.78
C GLY A 33 -30.51 0.19 -5.30
N ASP A 34 -30.81 -0.13 -6.55
CA ASP A 34 -32.05 0.26 -7.24
C ASP A 34 -33.20 -0.76 -7.10
N GLY A 35 -33.06 -1.75 -6.23
CA GLY A 35 -34.00 -2.84 -6.01
C GLY A 35 -33.78 -4.06 -6.91
N ARG A 36 -32.91 -3.99 -7.92
CA ARG A 36 -32.50 -5.09 -8.80
C ARG A 36 -30.99 -5.28 -8.84
N HIS A 37 -30.25 -4.19 -8.71
CA HIS A 37 -28.80 -4.20 -8.80
C HIS A 37 -28.20 -3.50 -7.57
N VAL A 38 -27.10 -4.06 -7.07
CA VAL A 38 -26.25 -3.46 -6.04
C VAL A 38 -24.84 -3.42 -6.57
N GLU A 39 -24.21 -2.25 -6.55
CA GLU A 39 -22.84 -2.08 -6.99
C GLU A 39 -21.88 -2.08 -5.80
N TYR A 40 -20.82 -2.87 -5.89
CA TYR A 40 -19.73 -2.91 -4.91
C TYR A 40 -18.58 -2.00 -5.38
N ARG A 41 -18.82 -0.67 -5.31
CA ARG A 41 -17.87 0.34 -5.84
C ARG A 41 -16.63 0.52 -5.01
N GLU A 42 -16.66 0.07 -3.76
CA GLU A 42 -15.54 0.18 -2.84
C GLU A 42 -14.32 -0.65 -3.26
N GLY A 43 -14.49 -1.68 -4.10
CA GLY A 43 -13.41 -2.55 -4.56
C GLY A 43 -12.65 -3.17 -3.39
N VAL A 44 -11.33 -2.97 -3.31
CA VAL A 44 -10.48 -3.47 -2.22
C VAL A 44 -10.58 -2.63 -0.94
N TYR A 45 -11.22 -1.46 -0.99
CA TYR A 45 -11.33 -0.52 0.13
C TYR A 45 -12.53 -0.81 1.01
N VAL A 46 -12.64 -2.04 1.51
CA VAL A 46 -13.68 -2.44 2.47
C VAL A 46 -13.17 -2.35 3.90
N GLY A 47 -14.08 -2.09 4.86
CA GLY A 47 -13.76 -2.04 6.29
C GLY A 47 -12.64 -1.04 6.60
N TYR A 48 -11.69 -1.44 7.46
CA TYR A 48 -10.58 -0.56 7.90
C TYR A 48 -9.73 0.00 6.75
N ARG A 49 -9.65 -0.69 5.62
CA ARG A 49 -8.91 -0.24 4.44
C ARG A 49 -9.46 1.07 3.89
N TRP A 50 -10.79 1.21 3.89
CA TRP A 50 -11.48 2.45 3.50
C TRP A 50 -11.21 3.58 4.48
N TYR A 51 -11.48 3.36 5.77
CA TYR A 51 -11.34 4.41 6.78
C TYR A 51 -9.89 4.88 6.92
N ASP A 52 -8.92 3.97 6.79
CA ASP A 52 -7.49 4.29 6.86
C ASP A 52 -7.02 5.03 5.60
N ALA A 53 -7.46 4.63 4.41
CA ALA A 53 -7.14 5.32 3.16
C ALA A 53 -7.68 6.76 3.15
N ARG A 54 -8.89 6.96 3.67
CA ARG A 54 -9.51 8.29 3.80
C ARG A 54 -9.08 9.07 5.03
N LYS A 55 -8.28 8.47 5.91
CA LYS A 55 -7.87 9.07 7.19
C LYS A 55 -9.05 9.54 8.03
N MET A 56 -10.18 8.82 7.95
CA MET A 56 -11.42 9.17 8.66
C MET A 56 -11.33 8.79 10.13
N PRO A 57 -11.86 9.61 11.05
CA PRO A 57 -12.05 9.19 12.43
C PRO A 57 -13.07 8.05 12.52
N VAL A 58 -12.88 7.15 13.48
CA VAL A 58 -13.79 6.02 13.72
C VAL A 58 -14.05 5.87 15.21
N LEU A 59 -15.15 5.24 15.55
CA LEU A 59 -15.48 4.96 16.97
C LEU A 59 -14.51 3.87 17.50
N TRP A 60 -14.42 2.75 16.80
CA TRP A 60 -13.51 1.64 17.12
C TRP A 60 -12.84 1.10 15.85
N PRO A 61 -11.50 1.04 15.81
CA PRO A 61 -10.82 0.50 14.65
C PRO A 61 -10.92 -1.03 14.59
N PHE A 62 -10.75 -1.60 13.41
CA PHE A 62 -10.59 -3.04 13.22
C PHE A 62 -9.49 -3.60 14.13
N GLY A 63 -9.76 -4.75 14.74
CA GLY A 63 -8.83 -5.39 15.67
C GLY A 63 -8.84 -4.80 17.09
N HIS A 64 -9.59 -3.73 17.36
CA HIS A 64 -9.73 -3.17 18.71
C HIS A 64 -10.34 -4.16 19.69
N GLY A 65 -9.92 -4.09 20.94
CA GLY A 65 -10.50 -4.87 22.02
C GLY A 65 -9.98 -4.40 23.37
N LEU A 66 -10.73 -4.70 24.41
CA LEU A 66 -10.44 -4.33 25.78
C LEU A 66 -9.82 -5.50 26.54
N SER A 67 -9.08 -5.18 27.60
CA SER A 67 -8.52 -6.13 28.56
C SER A 67 -8.42 -5.49 29.93
N TYR A 68 -8.53 -6.28 30.99
CA TYR A 68 -8.28 -5.86 32.37
C TYR A 68 -6.77 -5.88 32.74
N THR A 69 -5.92 -6.22 31.75
CA THR A 69 -4.47 -6.15 31.88
C THR A 69 -3.85 -5.38 30.73
N GLY A 70 -2.59 -5.01 30.85
CA GLY A 70 -1.82 -4.32 29.81
C GLY A 70 -0.79 -5.24 29.16
N PHE A 71 -0.53 -5.02 27.87
CA PHE A 71 0.50 -5.73 27.12
C PHE A 71 1.47 -4.73 26.50
N VAL A 72 2.76 -5.08 26.49
CA VAL A 72 3.83 -4.27 25.89
C VAL A 72 4.58 -5.13 24.86
N TYR A 73 4.82 -4.55 23.70
CA TYR A 73 5.59 -5.15 22.61
C TYR A 73 7.03 -4.67 22.67
N ARG A 74 7.99 -5.57 22.57
CA ARG A 74 9.43 -5.28 22.63
C ARG A 74 10.20 -6.10 21.61
N ASN A 75 11.42 -5.64 21.29
CA ASN A 75 12.40 -6.39 20.52
C ASN A 75 11.84 -6.91 19.18
N ALA A 76 11.02 -6.09 18.51
CA ALA A 76 10.56 -6.44 17.18
C ALA A 76 11.73 -6.43 16.20
N GLN A 77 11.90 -7.53 15.45
CA GLN A 77 13.00 -7.69 14.51
C GLN A 77 12.65 -8.63 13.36
N LEU A 78 13.33 -8.43 12.24
CA LEU A 78 13.32 -9.33 11.09
C LEU A 78 14.56 -10.22 11.13
N THR A 79 14.49 -11.42 10.54
CA THR A 79 15.66 -12.29 10.37
C THR A 79 16.54 -11.88 9.19
N ALA A 80 16.01 -11.04 8.27
CA ALA A 80 16.72 -10.42 7.16
C ALA A 80 16.00 -9.15 6.72
N ASP A 81 16.71 -8.18 6.21
CA ASP A 81 16.18 -6.88 5.71
C ASP A 81 15.66 -7.01 4.28
N GLU A 82 16.01 -8.14 3.61
CA GLU A 82 15.56 -8.43 2.25
C GLU A 82 15.32 -9.92 2.05
N PHE A 83 14.45 -10.27 1.11
CA PHE A 83 14.22 -11.63 0.66
C PHE A 83 13.68 -11.64 -0.78
N ALA A 84 13.90 -12.76 -1.48
CA ALA A 84 13.46 -12.95 -2.85
C ALA A 84 12.20 -13.81 -2.96
N GLU A 85 11.60 -13.82 -4.15
CA GLU A 85 10.52 -14.75 -4.46
C GLU A 85 11.02 -16.21 -4.33
N GLY A 86 10.28 -17.02 -3.55
CA GLY A 86 10.68 -18.38 -3.19
C GLY A 86 11.29 -18.49 -1.79
N ASP A 87 11.77 -17.38 -1.22
CA ASP A 87 12.29 -17.33 0.14
C ASP A 87 11.21 -16.92 1.15
N SER A 88 11.61 -16.85 2.41
CA SER A 88 10.80 -16.36 3.52
C SER A 88 11.62 -15.54 4.50
N VAL A 89 10.97 -14.59 5.16
CA VAL A 89 11.55 -13.82 6.27
C VAL A 89 10.70 -14.04 7.52
N ARG A 90 11.36 -14.14 8.68
CA ARG A 90 10.67 -14.27 9.96
C ARG A 90 10.65 -12.94 10.69
N VAL A 91 9.48 -12.64 11.26
CA VAL A 91 9.22 -11.47 12.09
C VAL A 91 9.07 -11.96 13.52
N ARG A 92 9.88 -11.47 14.44
CA ARG A 92 9.86 -11.80 15.86
C ARG A 92 9.50 -10.59 16.69
N VAL A 93 8.70 -10.81 17.72
CA VAL A 93 8.36 -9.78 18.71
C VAL A 93 8.13 -10.43 20.07
N SER A 94 8.62 -9.83 21.14
CA SER A 94 8.31 -10.20 22.52
C SER A 94 7.06 -9.46 22.97
N VAL A 95 6.12 -10.18 23.58
CA VAL A 95 4.91 -9.61 24.18
C VAL A 95 4.91 -9.94 25.67
N LYS A 96 4.82 -8.91 26.51
CA LYS A 96 4.81 -9.03 27.97
C LYS A 96 3.50 -8.55 28.54
N ASN A 97 2.91 -9.31 29.46
CA ASN A 97 1.83 -8.84 30.31
C ASN A 97 2.42 -8.00 31.45
N VAL A 98 2.07 -6.72 31.49
CA VAL A 98 2.57 -5.76 32.50
C VAL A 98 1.55 -5.44 33.57
N GLY A 99 0.35 -6.03 33.52
CA GLY A 99 -0.68 -5.87 34.53
C GLY A 99 -0.70 -6.98 35.54
N MET A 100 -1.73 -6.99 36.38
CA MET A 100 -1.85 -7.87 37.56
C MET A 100 -2.77 -9.07 37.31
N MET A 101 -3.40 -9.18 36.13
CA MET A 101 -4.31 -10.29 35.79
C MET A 101 -3.78 -11.09 34.61
N PRO A 102 -4.05 -12.42 34.56
CA PRO A 102 -3.83 -13.19 33.37
C PRO A 102 -4.64 -12.64 32.21
N GLY A 103 -4.08 -12.60 31.01
CA GLY A 103 -4.76 -12.09 29.84
C GLY A 103 -4.36 -12.81 28.56
N LYS A 104 -5.14 -12.56 27.51
CA LYS A 104 -4.83 -13.06 26.16
C LYS A 104 -4.71 -11.88 25.21
N GLU A 105 -3.55 -11.78 24.57
CA GLU A 105 -3.27 -10.76 23.55
C GLU A 105 -3.41 -11.35 22.15
N VAL A 106 -3.93 -10.56 21.22
CA VAL A 106 -3.94 -10.89 19.79
C VAL A 106 -2.93 -10.00 19.09
N VAL A 107 -1.77 -10.55 18.83
CA VAL A 107 -0.72 -9.88 18.05
C VAL A 107 -1.12 -9.87 16.60
N GLN A 108 -1.28 -8.68 16.02
CA GLN A 108 -1.71 -8.48 14.64
C GLN A 108 -0.53 -7.97 13.81
N LEU A 109 -0.29 -8.61 12.67
CA LEU A 109 0.74 -8.23 11.71
C LEU A 109 0.09 -7.72 10.43
N TYR A 110 0.37 -6.47 10.11
CA TYR A 110 -0.06 -5.81 8.89
C TYR A 110 1.12 -5.58 7.96
N VAL A 111 0.84 -5.61 6.66
CA VAL A 111 1.79 -5.27 5.61
C VAL A 111 1.31 -4.01 4.89
N ALA A 112 2.19 -3.03 4.77
CA ALA A 112 1.99 -1.83 3.95
C ALA A 112 2.93 -1.88 2.74
N ASP A 113 2.35 -1.73 1.56
CA ASP A 113 3.08 -1.68 0.30
C ASP A 113 3.63 -0.26 0.10
N CYS A 114 4.96 -0.13 -0.01
CA CYS A 114 5.68 1.11 -0.28
C CYS A 114 6.34 1.11 -1.68
N THR A 115 5.98 0.15 -2.55
CA THR A 115 6.59 -0.01 -3.89
C THR A 115 6.10 1.04 -4.89
N GLY A 116 5.07 1.81 -4.55
CA GLY A 116 4.41 2.75 -5.47
C GLY A 116 3.31 2.11 -6.32
N THR A 117 2.96 0.84 -6.06
CA THR A 117 1.82 0.18 -6.71
C THR A 117 0.52 0.95 -6.39
N THR A 118 -0.18 1.38 -7.43
CA THR A 118 -1.45 2.09 -7.30
C THR A 118 -2.60 1.16 -6.89
N GLY A 119 -3.64 1.72 -6.28
CA GLY A 119 -4.84 0.95 -5.91
C GLY A 119 -4.66 0.02 -4.71
N ARG A 120 -3.55 0.15 -3.95
CA ARG A 120 -3.31 -0.63 -2.73
C ARG A 120 -3.85 0.10 -1.49
N PRO A 121 -4.47 -0.64 -0.55
CA PRO A 121 -4.80 -0.09 0.76
C PRO A 121 -3.52 0.33 1.52
N PRO A 122 -3.61 1.29 2.45
CA PRO A 122 -2.46 1.75 3.23
C PRO A 122 -1.76 0.63 4.01
N LYS A 123 -2.50 -0.40 4.42
CA LYS A 123 -2.01 -1.63 5.04
C LYS A 123 -3.06 -2.72 5.00
N GLU A 124 -2.62 -3.97 5.10
CA GLU A 124 -3.49 -5.15 5.12
C GLU A 124 -3.06 -6.12 6.21
N LEU A 125 -4.03 -6.63 6.99
CA LEU A 125 -3.78 -7.70 7.95
C LEU A 125 -3.37 -8.97 7.19
N ARG A 126 -2.19 -9.51 7.51
CA ARG A 126 -1.67 -10.73 6.86
C ARG A 126 -1.57 -11.90 7.81
N LYS A 127 -1.23 -11.63 9.06
CA LYS A 127 -1.09 -12.67 10.09
C LYS A 127 -1.63 -12.16 11.43
N PHE A 128 -2.04 -13.07 12.27
CA PHE A 128 -2.30 -12.80 13.68
C PHE A 128 -2.11 -14.07 14.51
N VAL A 129 -1.85 -13.89 15.79
CA VAL A 129 -1.79 -14.99 16.76
C VAL A 129 -2.30 -14.51 18.11
N LYS A 130 -3.02 -15.39 18.80
CA LYS A 130 -3.52 -15.14 20.15
C LYS A 130 -2.65 -15.87 21.16
N VAL A 131 -2.05 -15.13 22.09
CA VAL A 131 -1.17 -15.67 23.14
C VAL A 131 -1.77 -15.41 24.50
N LYS A 132 -1.72 -16.42 25.40
CA LYS A 132 -2.05 -16.29 26.83
C LYS A 132 -0.80 -15.94 27.60
N LEU A 133 -0.89 -14.97 28.49
CA LEU A 133 0.20 -14.47 29.34
C LEU A 133 -0.29 -14.31 30.78
N GLU A 134 0.43 -14.92 31.71
CA GLU A 134 0.24 -14.69 33.13
C GLU A 134 0.83 -13.30 33.51
N PRO A 135 0.50 -12.72 34.69
CA PRO A 135 1.09 -11.47 35.16
C PRO A 135 2.62 -11.52 35.15
N GLY A 136 3.24 -10.54 34.49
CA GLY A 136 4.70 -10.47 34.33
C GLY A 136 5.31 -11.40 33.29
N GLU A 137 4.55 -12.34 32.75
CA GLU A 137 5.04 -13.29 31.73
C GLU A 137 5.33 -12.57 30.42
N GLU A 138 6.42 -13.01 29.76
CA GLU A 138 6.82 -12.56 28.42
C GLU A 138 6.95 -13.78 27.51
N LYS A 139 6.38 -13.66 26.30
CA LYS A 139 6.50 -14.69 25.26
C LYS A 139 6.97 -14.06 23.95
N GLN A 140 7.85 -14.79 23.26
CA GLN A 140 8.21 -14.47 21.89
C GLN A 140 7.17 -15.02 20.92
N VAL A 141 6.72 -14.15 20.02
CA VAL A 141 5.84 -14.47 18.89
C VAL A 141 6.66 -14.41 17.61
N GLU A 142 6.47 -15.39 16.74
CA GLU A 142 7.12 -15.42 15.43
C GLU A 142 6.08 -15.60 14.32
N PHE A 143 6.25 -14.83 13.24
CA PHE A 143 5.51 -14.96 12.00
C PHE A 143 6.48 -15.22 10.86
N THR A 144 6.10 -16.07 9.92
CA THR A 144 6.83 -16.26 8.67
C THR A 144 6.08 -15.55 7.56
N LEU A 145 6.78 -14.69 6.82
CA LEU A 145 6.27 -13.99 5.65
C LEU A 145 6.92 -14.53 4.39
N THR A 146 6.11 -14.68 3.35
CA THR A 146 6.50 -15.09 2.01
C THR A 146 6.02 -14.06 0.99
N ALA A 147 6.37 -14.23 -0.28
CA ALA A 147 5.86 -13.39 -1.38
C ALA A 147 4.32 -13.29 -1.39
N GLN A 148 3.61 -14.37 -1.00
CA GLN A 148 2.15 -14.37 -0.93
C GLN A 148 1.60 -13.37 0.08
N ASP A 149 2.30 -13.16 1.19
CA ASP A 149 1.89 -12.18 2.22
C ASP A 149 2.04 -10.72 1.74
N LEU A 150 2.84 -10.47 0.71
CA LEU A 150 3.02 -9.17 0.07
C LEU A 150 2.10 -8.98 -1.15
N SER A 151 1.54 -10.07 -1.68
CA SER A 151 0.85 -10.12 -2.97
C SER A 151 -0.52 -9.44 -2.95
N TYR A 152 -0.90 -8.96 -4.11
CA TYR A 152 -2.27 -8.60 -4.51
C TYR A 152 -2.63 -9.36 -5.79
N TYR A 153 -3.92 -9.44 -6.11
CA TYR A 153 -4.35 -10.00 -7.39
C TYR A 153 -4.18 -8.93 -8.47
N ASP A 154 -3.35 -9.21 -9.45
CA ASP A 154 -3.13 -8.33 -10.60
C ASP A 154 -3.97 -8.83 -11.78
N GLU A 155 -4.95 -8.02 -12.21
CA GLU A 155 -5.86 -8.38 -13.30
C GLU A 155 -5.15 -8.50 -14.65
N THR A 156 -4.08 -7.71 -14.86
CA THR A 156 -3.28 -7.77 -16.10
C THR A 156 -2.50 -9.08 -16.21
N LEU A 157 -2.00 -9.56 -15.08
CA LEU A 157 -1.31 -10.86 -14.98
C LEU A 157 -2.29 -12.02 -14.83
N GLY A 158 -3.54 -11.79 -14.44
CA GLY A 158 -4.51 -12.81 -14.08
C GLY A 158 -4.04 -13.69 -12.91
N SER A 159 -3.19 -13.16 -12.02
CA SER A 159 -2.55 -13.93 -10.94
C SER A 159 -2.14 -13.06 -9.76
N TRP A 160 -1.83 -13.72 -8.63
CA TRP A 160 -1.25 -13.06 -7.48
C TRP A 160 0.18 -12.58 -7.80
N TYR A 161 0.47 -11.34 -7.44
CA TYR A 161 1.73 -10.67 -7.70
C TYR A 161 2.18 -9.83 -6.51
N ALA A 162 3.46 -9.97 -6.13
CA ALA A 162 4.14 -9.07 -5.19
C ALA A 162 5.10 -8.20 -6.00
N ALA A 163 4.91 -6.89 -5.96
CA ALA A 163 5.80 -5.97 -6.64
C ALA A 163 7.16 -5.92 -5.94
N PRO A 164 8.28 -5.84 -6.67
CA PRO A 164 9.59 -5.64 -6.04
C PRO A 164 9.67 -4.25 -5.42
N GLY A 165 10.34 -4.14 -4.26
CA GLY A 165 10.53 -2.87 -3.57
C GLY A 165 10.41 -2.98 -2.06
N GLU A 166 10.15 -1.85 -1.41
CA GLU A 166 10.07 -1.75 0.05
C GLU A 166 8.64 -2.03 0.54
N TYR A 167 8.56 -2.78 1.64
CA TYR A 167 7.35 -3.03 2.40
C TYR A 167 7.57 -2.71 3.88
N LYS A 168 6.53 -2.21 4.54
CA LYS A 168 6.55 -2.03 6.00
C LYS A 168 5.71 -3.11 6.66
N ILE A 169 6.30 -3.71 7.68
CA ILE A 169 5.68 -4.71 8.54
C ILE A 169 5.30 -4.02 9.84
N LEU A 170 4.02 -3.99 10.14
CA LEU A 170 3.48 -3.29 11.30
C LEU A 170 2.90 -4.30 12.28
N LEU A 171 3.32 -4.23 13.53
CA LEU A 171 2.85 -5.09 14.62
C LEU A 171 2.05 -4.25 15.62
N GLY A 172 0.86 -4.70 15.99
CA GLY A 172 0.02 -3.92 16.90
C GLY A 172 -1.16 -4.68 17.49
N HIS A 173 -1.90 -3.98 18.35
CA HIS A 173 -3.14 -4.42 18.98
C HIS A 173 -4.36 -4.29 18.07
N SER A 174 -4.30 -3.35 17.13
CA SER A 174 -5.38 -3.05 16.18
C SER A 174 -4.81 -2.43 14.91
N SER A 175 -5.67 -2.17 13.93
CA SER A 175 -5.25 -1.47 12.70
C SER A 175 -4.70 -0.06 12.94
N ARG A 176 -4.98 0.56 14.09
CA ARG A 176 -4.52 1.93 14.44
C ARG A 176 -3.65 2.01 15.68
N ASP A 177 -3.53 0.94 16.43
CA ASP A 177 -2.65 0.85 17.60
C ASP A 177 -1.44 -0.01 17.24
N ILE A 178 -0.46 0.63 16.57
CA ILE A 178 0.76 0.01 16.08
C ILE A 178 1.92 0.28 17.04
N HIS A 179 2.56 -0.78 17.49
CA HIS A 179 3.65 -0.75 18.47
C HIS A 179 5.04 -0.88 17.86
N ALA A 180 5.15 -1.50 16.69
CA ALA A 180 6.42 -1.63 16.00
C ALA A 180 6.22 -1.56 14.48
N THR A 181 7.18 -0.96 13.80
CA THR A 181 7.24 -0.88 12.34
C THR A 181 8.64 -1.28 11.90
N LEU A 182 8.73 -2.26 11.00
CA LEU A 182 9.97 -2.77 10.42
C LEU A 182 9.89 -2.61 8.90
N SER A 183 11.03 -2.38 8.25
CA SER A 183 11.11 -2.31 6.78
C SER A 183 11.76 -3.57 6.25
N VAL A 184 11.25 -4.09 5.13
CA VAL A 184 11.82 -5.23 4.41
C VAL A 184 11.77 -4.93 2.91
N ARG A 185 12.84 -5.31 2.20
CA ARG A 185 12.91 -5.23 0.74
C ARG A 185 12.58 -6.58 0.13
N PHE A 186 11.71 -6.57 -0.86
CA PHE A 186 11.35 -7.76 -1.64
C PHE A 186 11.87 -7.67 -3.07
N SER A 187 12.33 -8.79 -3.62
CA SER A 187 12.75 -8.89 -5.02
C SER A 187 12.11 -10.09 -5.72
N THR A 188 11.82 -9.93 -7.00
CA THR A 188 11.26 -10.98 -7.86
C THR A 188 11.79 -10.84 -9.28
N PRO A 189 12.09 -11.94 -9.99
CA PRO A 189 12.37 -11.90 -11.42
C PRO A 189 11.10 -11.68 -12.26
N ARG A 190 9.90 -11.86 -11.67
CA ARG A 190 8.63 -11.64 -12.37
C ARG A 190 8.45 -10.15 -12.64
N ARG A 191 8.13 -9.83 -13.88
CA ARG A 191 7.80 -8.45 -14.28
C ARG A 191 6.32 -8.37 -14.67
N ARG A 192 5.69 -7.28 -14.25
CA ARG A 192 4.35 -6.94 -14.75
C ARG A 192 4.47 -6.55 -16.23
N PRO A 193 3.62 -7.07 -17.12
CA PRO A 193 3.54 -6.58 -18.49
C PRO A 193 3.30 -5.07 -18.47
N PHE A 194 4.19 -4.33 -19.13
CA PHE A 194 4.03 -2.89 -19.28
C PHE A 194 3.34 -2.63 -20.61
N VAL A 195 2.04 -2.33 -20.57
CA VAL A 195 1.28 -1.98 -21.77
C VAL A 195 1.42 -0.48 -21.99
N ILE A 196 2.07 -0.09 -23.08
CA ILE A 196 2.27 1.32 -23.43
C ILE A 196 1.23 1.73 -24.46
N ASP A 197 0.43 2.73 -24.10
CA ASP A 197 -0.55 3.41 -24.95
C ASP A 197 -0.44 4.94 -24.82
N GLU A 198 -1.31 5.66 -25.49
CA GLU A 198 -1.34 7.13 -25.46
C GLU A 198 -1.72 7.72 -24.09
N ASN A 199 -2.30 6.90 -23.19
CA ASN A 199 -2.67 7.31 -21.83
C ASN A 199 -1.57 7.01 -20.84
N THR A 200 -0.56 6.20 -21.19
CA THR A 200 0.60 5.92 -20.33
C THR A 200 1.29 7.24 -19.96
N THR A 201 1.51 7.43 -18.66
CA THR A 201 2.08 8.67 -18.16
C THR A 201 3.60 8.75 -18.34
N ILE A 202 4.11 9.96 -18.42
CA ILE A 202 5.56 10.21 -18.47
C ILE A 202 6.25 9.60 -17.23
N GLY A 203 5.62 9.72 -16.04
CA GLY A 203 6.14 9.17 -14.83
C GLY A 203 6.23 7.63 -14.82
N GLU A 204 5.22 6.93 -15.39
CA GLU A 204 5.28 5.48 -15.56
C GLU A 204 6.45 5.07 -16.46
N LEU A 205 6.63 5.76 -17.59
CA LEU A 205 7.71 5.52 -18.54
C LEU A 205 9.11 5.87 -17.98
N SER A 206 9.19 6.90 -17.12
CA SER A 206 10.43 7.32 -16.48
C SER A 206 10.89 6.35 -15.39
N LYS A 207 9.97 5.57 -14.81
CA LYS A 207 10.26 4.58 -13.76
C LYS A 207 10.66 3.20 -14.32
N ASP A 208 10.37 2.92 -15.57
CA ASP A 208 10.78 1.67 -16.22
C ASP A 208 12.13 1.83 -16.89
N ASP A 209 13.12 1.02 -16.47
CA ASP A 209 14.52 1.10 -16.94
C ASP A 209 14.66 1.02 -18.46
N ARG A 210 13.71 0.37 -19.16
CA ARG A 210 13.74 0.17 -20.61
C ARG A 210 13.30 1.41 -21.37
N THR A 211 12.48 2.26 -20.77
CA THR A 211 11.87 3.44 -21.40
C THR A 211 12.38 4.77 -20.86
N ALA A 212 12.96 4.79 -19.66
CA ALA A 212 13.44 5.99 -18.98
C ALA A 212 14.37 6.85 -19.84
N ALA A 213 15.38 6.26 -20.48
CA ALA A 213 16.32 6.99 -21.32
C ALA A 213 15.65 7.64 -22.54
N ILE A 214 14.68 6.93 -23.15
CA ILE A 214 13.93 7.41 -24.31
C ILE A 214 13.10 8.64 -23.91
N ILE A 215 12.38 8.55 -22.78
CA ILE A 215 11.54 9.65 -22.29
C ILE A 215 12.39 10.87 -21.91
N GLN A 216 13.52 10.68 -21.25
CA GLN A 216 14.43 11.79 -20.94
C GLN A 216 14.91 12.51 -22.20
N GLN A 217 15.21 11.79 -23.26
CA GLN A 217 15.60 12.38 -24.54
C GLN A 217 14.45 13.16 -25.19
N VAL A 218 13.23 12.63 -25.14
CA VAL A 218 12.01 13.32 -25.66
C VAL A 218 11.74 14.59 -24.88
N LEU A 219 11.82 14.55 -23.56
CA LEU A 219 11.60 15.72 -22.70
C LEU A 219 12.67 16.80 -22.91
N ALA A 220 13.93 16.41 -23.10
CA ALA A 220 15.00 17.36 -23.41
C ALA A 220 14.78 18.06 -24.75
N GLN A 221 14.32 17.33 -25.76
CA GLN A 221 13.98 17.92 -27.08
C GLN A 221 12.77 18.85 -27.01
N ALA A 222 11.70 18.45 -26.27
CA ALA A 222 10.51 19.25 -26.08
C ALA A 222 10.82 20.53 -25.26
N GLY A 223 11.66 20.43 -24.23
CA GLY A 223 12.11 21.57 -23.43
C GLY A 223 12.85 22.62 -24.27
N ASN A 224 13.74 22.20 -25.17
CA ASN A 224 14.46 23.04 -26.06
C ASN A 224 13.52 23.74 -27.09
N ALA A 225 12.48 23.09 -27.54
CA ALA A 225 11.48 23.62 -28.45
C ALA A 225 10.58 24.67 -27.77
N LEU A 226 10.21 24.46 -26.50
CA LEU A 226 9.37 25.37 -25.71
C LEU A 226 10.11 26.62 -25.27
N THR A 227 11.41 26.55 -24.99
CA THR A 227 12.22 27.68 -24.50
C THR A 227 12.82 28.54 -25.62
N GLY A 228 12.67 28.13 -26.89
CA GLY A 228 13.21 28.88 -28.03
C GLY A 228 14.72 29.18 -27.94
N GLY A 229 15.46 28.35 -27.20
CA GLY A 229 16.88 28.51 -26.94
C GLY A 229 17.24 29.63 -25.93
N ASN A 230 16.28 30.27 -25.27
CA ASN A 230 16.55 31.29 -24.25
C ASN A 230 16.74 30.66 -22.86
N ALA A 231 17.89 30.95 -22.25
CA ALA A 231 18.33 30.44 -20.96
C ALA A 231 17.44 30.79 -19.73
N GLY A 232 16.43 31.66 -19.90
CA GLY A 232 15.51 32.05 -18.82
C GLY A 232 14.37 31.09 -18.51
N GLY A 233 14.17 30.04 -19.34
CA GLY A 233 13.15 29.02 -19.11
C GLY A 233 13.59 27.85 -18.19
N SER A 234 14.86 27.77 -17.86
CA SER A 234 15.48 26.67 -17.12
C SER A 234 15.04 26.61 -15.63
N GLU A 235 14.79 27.76 -14.99
CA GLU A 235 14.40 27.77 -13.56
C GLU A 235 12.95 27.34 -13.32
N ILE A 236 12.05 27.64 -14.26
CA ILE A 236 10.63 27.22 -14.16
C ILE A 236 10.52 25.71 -14.43
N ALA A 237 11.28 25.18 -15.40
CA ALA A 237 11.29 23.78 -15.74
C ALA A 237 11.91 22.87 -14.65
N SER A 238 12.71 23.43 -13.73
CA SER A 238 13.35 22.72 -12.62
C SER A 238 12.54 22.74 -11.32
N SER A 239 11.35 23.35 -11.29
CA SER A 239 10.51 23.34 -10.10
C SER A 239 9.90 21.97 -9.86
N GLU A 240 9.88 21.52 -8.60
CA GLU A 240 9.28 20.25 -8.17
C GLU A 240 7.82 20.11 -8.62
N ALA A 241 7.07 21.21 -8.65
CA ALA A 241 5.70 21.26 -9.11
C ALA A 241 5.56 20.92 -10.62
N VAL A 242 6.49 21.41 -11.45
CA VAL A 242 6.50 21.11 -12.89
C VAL A 242 6.91 19.65 -13.12
N ALA A 243 7.86 19.13 -12.35
CA ALA A 243 8.23 17.72 -12.41
C ALA A 243 7.06 16.80 -12.04
N GLN A 244 6.31 17.13 -10.99
CA GLN A 244 5.11 16.37 -10.60
C GLN A 244 3.98 16.46 -11.62
N MET A 245 3.80 17.63 -12.26
CA MET A 245 2.83 17.80 -13.33
C MET A 245 3.20 16.96 -14.56
N LEU A 246 4.47 16.95 -14.96
CA LEU A 246 4.97 16.13 -16.07
C LEU A 246 4.85 14.64 -15.75
N ASP A 247 5.15 14.22 -14.52
CA ASP A 247 5.04 12.83 -14.08
C ASP A 247 3.62 12.26 -14.27
N SER A 248 2.61 13.07 -13.99
CA SER A 248 1.19 12.67 -14.14
C SER A 248 0.63 12.86 -15.56
N MET A 249 1.39 13.48 -16.46
CA MET A 249 0.92 13.78 -17.81
C MET A 249 0.94 12.53 -18.71
N PRO A 250 -0.19 12.15 -19.35
CA PRO A 250 -0.21 11.08 -20.33
C PRO A 250 0.50 11.51 -21.63
N LEU A 251 1.03 10.52 -22.37
CA LEU A 251 1.72 10.78 -23.66
C LEU A 251 0.90 11.66 -24.62
N ARG A 252 -0.42 11.42 -24.72
CA ARG A 252 -1.32 12.28 -25.52
C ARG A 252 -1.31 13.75 -25.08
N GLY A 253 -0.97 14.04 -23.83
CA GLY A 253 -0.88 15.40 -23.29
C GLY A 253 0.25 16.21 -23.93
N ILE A 254 1.28 15.56 -24.45
CA ILE A 254 2.39 16.22 -25.16
C ILE A 254 1.89 17.03 -26.37
N VAL A 255 0.84 16.55 -27.05
CA VAL A 255 0.23 17.25 -28.19
C VAL A 255 -0.30 18.63 -27.79
N ASN A 256 -0.88 18.73 -26.59
CA ASN A 256 -1.48 19.99 -26.12
C ASN A 256 -0.43 21.10 -25.92
N PHE A 257 0.83 20.71 -25.68
CA PHE A 257 1.94 21.66 -25.51
C PHE A 257 2.75 21.89 -26.81
N GLY A 258 2.82 20.87 -27.68
CA GLY A 258 3.62 20.91 -28.91
C GLY A 258 2.86 21.25 -30.19
N GLY A 259 1.54 21.47 -30.11
CA GLY A 259 0.70 21.79 -31.25
C GLY A 259 0.59 20.65 -32.31
N PRO A 260 0.15 20.96 -33.54
CA PRO A 260 -0.07 19.96 -34.59
C PRO A 260 1.18 19.15 -34.97
N ALA A 261 2.38 19.72 -34.82
CA ALA A 261 3.63 19.02 -35.11
C ALA A 261 3.88 17.88 -34.11
N ALA A 262 3.53 18.07 -32.83
CA ALA A 262 3.66 17.06 -31.80
C ALA A 262 2.63 15.91 -31.98
N ALA A 263 1.48 16.17 -32.57
CA ALA A 263 0.48 15.13 -32.86
C ALA A 263 1.05 14.02 -33.76
N GLY A 264 1.85 14.39 -34.76
CA GLY A 264 2.50 13.44 -35.65
C GLY A 264 3.63 12.61 -35.00
N MET A 265 4.11 13.01 -33.81
CA MET A 265 5.21 12.34 -33.12
C MET A 265 4.75 11.22 -32.18
N ILE A 266 3.48 11.20 -31.76
CA ILE A 266 2.99 10.22 -30.77
C ILE A 266 3.05 8.79 -31.30
N THR A 267 2.56 8.55 -32.50
CA THR A 267 2.56 7.20 -33.08
C THR A 267 3.97 6.62 -33.22
N PRO A 268 4.94 7.34 -33.83
CA PRO A 268 6.33 6.85 -33.86
C PRO A 268 6.94 6.65 -32.48
N LEU A 269 6.65 7.52 -31.53
CA LEU A 269 7.13 7.41 -30.14
C LEU A 269 6.57 6.14 -29.47
N LEU A 270 5.28 5.86 -29.63
CA LEU A 270 4.66 4.64 -29.11
C LEU A 270 5.29 3.38 -29.71
N GLU A 271 5.61 3.38 -31.01
CA GLU A 271 6.29 2.26 -31.66
C GLU A 271 7.68 2.03 -31.06
N ILE A 272 8.48 3.09 -30.88
CA ILE A 272 9.80 3.03 -30.26
C ILE A 272 9.70 2.51 -28.82
N LEU A 273 8.79 3.05 -28.02
CA LEU A 273 8.60 2.66 -26.62
C LEU A 273 8.13 1.19 -26.50
N ARG A 274 7.21 0.76 -27.36
CA ARG A 274 6.75 -0.64 -27.41
C ARG A 274 7.85 -1.61 -27.83
N ALA A 275 8.69 -1.22 -28.75
CA ALA A 275 9.85 -2.02 -29.16
C ALA A 275 10.89 -2.15 -28.03
N ALA A 276 11.05 -1.12 -27.21
CA ALA A 276 12.00 -1.13 -26.09
C ALA A 276 11.59 -2.08 -24.94
N ILE A 277 10.30 -2.43 -24.84
CA ILE A 277 9.80 -3.29 -23.76
C ILE A 277 9.59 -4.76 -24.19
N GLN A 278 9.73 -5.07 -25.46
CA GLN A 278 9.70 -6.45 -25.99
C GLN A 278 11.03 -7.17 -25.69
#